data_ae9e8701c0f7757f69e699e22655dae7
#
_entry.id   ae9e8701c0f7757f69e699e22655dae7
#
_cell.length_a   1.000
_cell.length_b   1.000
_cell.length_c   1.000
_cell.angle_alpha   90.00
_cell.angle_beta   90.00
_cell.angle_gamma   90.00
#
_symmetry.space_group_name_H-M   'P 1'
#
loop_
_entity.id
_entity.type
_entity.pdbx_description
1 polymer ?
#
loop_
_entity_poly.entity_id
_entity_poly.type
_entity_poly.pdbx_seq_one_letter_code
_entity_poly.pdbx_strand_id
1 'polypeptide(L)'
;VNAAAMQRMSDDEPHVLSLTSALGERMTDAELSFVLGHELGHLAYRHYRARLADAAFGRGPNGESKAPPLLLRRLESWDRMAEISADRAGFTAIDGNLEVAVSAFFKLQSGLGPEHLRFDITAILDQLESLQKASRRELFAEFSHPATPIRVRALQLFGEARSKGLDLTETDAEVATIARLMDYAPSEPLDLNAREFILAGGLFAAYTDGDIEMDDAGWNTLVQLLLPVSADPEAEVARIKNRSEAEAILQKSAEWLRDNAGAERFDLLRAIAHVTAADGHLSEAERAFLKRCAEMLGVPARTADEIAFETLADHLQTHAGRGLRPPRFALDE
;
A
#
# COMPACT_ATOMS: atom_id res chain seq x y z
N VAL A 1 23.03 15.97 1.24
CA VAL A 1 23.11 15.20 -0.01
C VAL A 1 21.68 14.78 -0.36
N ASN A 2 21.14 15.20 -1.52
CA ASN A 2 19.76 14.92 -1.89
C ASN A 2 19.55 14.96 -3.40
N ALA A 3 18.63 14.14 -3.90
CA ALA A 3 18.05 14.19 -5.23
C ALA A 3 16.53 14.20 -5.12
N ALA A 4 15.84 14.71 -6.10
CA ALA A 4 14.38 14.64 -6.18
C ALA A 4 13.90 14.73 -7.63
N ALA A 5 12.92 13.90 -7.98
CA ALA A 5 12.22 13.95 -9.24
C ALA A 5 10.91 14.75 -9.09
N MET A 6 10.73 15.75 -9.92
CA MET A 6 9.51 16.53 -10.01
C MET A 6 8.82 16.24 -11.34
N GLN A 7 7.57 15.82 -11.23
CA GLN A 7 6.76 15.55 -12.40
C GLN A 7 6.33 16.85 -13.08
N ARG A 8 6.20 16.80 -14.40
CA ARG A 8 5.54 17.83 -15.20
C ARG A 8 4.07 17.99 -14.80
N MET A 9 3.58 19.21 -14.81
CA MET A 9 2.20 19.56 -14.49
C MET A 9 1.29 19.51 -15.74
N SER A 10 1.88 19.65 -16.95
CA SER A 10 1.21 19.55 -18.25
C SER A 10 2.04 18.73 -19.22
N ASP A 11 1.42 18.30 -20.33
CA ASP A 11 2.13 17.51 -21.35
C ASP A 11 3.22 18.29 -22.10
N ASP A 12 3.14 19.61 -22.08
CA ASP A 12 4.11 20.50 -22.73
C ASP A 12 5.33 20.84 -21.85
N GLU A 13 5.29 20.46 -20.57
CA GLU A 13 6.37 20.72 -19.62
C GLU A 13 7.31 19.51 -19.50
N PRO A 14 8.63 19.70 -19.29
CA PRO A 14 9.54 18.61 -19.00
C PRO A 14 9.39 18.14 -17.54
N HIS A 15 9.74 16.88 -17.29
CA HIS A 15 10.06 16.44 -15.92
C HIS A 15 11.37 17.12 -15.47
N VAL A 16 11.49 17.42 -14.18
CA VAL A 16 12.66 18.07 -13.61
C VAL A 16 13.31 17.15 -12.59
N LEU A 17 14.62 16.92 -12.73
CA LEU A 17 15.45 16.29 -11.71
C LEU A 17 16.25 17.39 -10.99
N SER A 18 16.08 17.47 -9.67
CA SER A 18 16.82 18.36 -8.81
C SER A 18 17.92 17.58 -8.09
N LEU A 19 19.15 18.06 -8.17
CA LEU A 19 20.31 17.45 -7.52
C LEU A 19 21.02 18.52 -6.70
N THR A 20 21.43 18.18 -5.47
CA THR A 20 22.28 19.08 -4.69
C THR A 20 23.74 18.97 -5.16
N SER A 21 24.50 20.06 -5.13
CA SER A 21 25.93 20.05 -5.47
C SER A 21 26.72 19.05 -4.61
N ALA A 22 26.36 18.92 -3.33
CA ALA A 22 26.96 17.95 -2.44
C ALA A 22 26.79 16.48 -2.88
N LEU A 23 25.76 16.16 -3.70
CA LEU A 23 25.61 14.84 -4.29
C LEU A 23 26.76 14.56 -5.27
N GLY A 24 27.03 15.51 -6.19
CA GLY A 24 28.12 15.39 -7.16
C GLY A 24 29.52 15.39 -6.53
N GLU A 25 29.69 16.02 -5.38
CA GLU A 25 30.98 16.06 -4.68
C GLU A 25 31.29 14.77 -3.91
N ARG A 26 30.26 14.06 -3.42
CA ARG A 26 30.43 12.95 -2.47
C ARG A 26 30.18 11.57 -3.06
N MET A 27 29.55 11.50 -4.22
CA MET A 27 29.21 10.24 -4.87
C MET A 27 30.15 9.95 -6.04
N THR A 28 30.44 8.68 -6.23
CA THR A 28 31.06 8.19 -7.47
C THR A 28 30.07 8.21 -8.61
N ASP A 29 30.55 8.11 -9.85
CA ASP A 29 29.67 8.03 -11.04
C ASP A 29 28.68 6.86 -10.97
N ALA A 30 29.08 5.71 -10.40
CA ALA A 30 28.22 4.56 -10.22
C ALA A 30 27.11 4.84 -9.17
N GLU A 31 27.44 5.47 -8.07
CA GLU A 31 26.46 5.86 -7.04
C GLU A 31 25.50 6.93 -7.57
N LEU A 32 26.00 7.89 -8.36
CA LEU A 32 25.15 8.86 -9.06
C LEU A 32 24.22 8.17 -10.06
N SER A 33 24.71 7.18 -10.78
CA SER A 33 23.89 6.39 -11.71
C SER A 33 22.76 5.66 -10.98
N PHE A 34 23.06 5.09 -9.79
CA PHE A 34 22.03 4.50 -8.93
C PHE A 34 20.97 5.52 -8.53
N VAL A 35 21.38 6.68 -8.02
CA VAL A 35 20.46 7.71 -7.55
C VAL A 35 19.61 8.26 -8.70
N LEU A 36 20.22 8.57 -9.85
CA LEU A 36 19.50 9.03 -11.02
C LEU A 36 18.52 7.96 -11.54
N GLY A 37 18.93 6.71 -11.57
CA GLY A 37 18.06 5.59 -11.94
C GLY A 37 16.86 5.44 -10.99
N HIS A 38 17.07 5.62 -9.69
CA HIS A 38 16.01 5.65 -8.67
C HIS A 38 15.01 6.78 -8.94
N GLU A 39 15.48 8.01 -9.12
CA GLU A 39 14.62 9.16 -9.41
C GLU A 39 13.84 9.03 -10.73
N LEU A 40 14.51 8.49 -11.77
CA LEU A 40 13.85 8.18 -13.04
C LEU A 40 12.81 7.05 -12.87
N GLY A 41 13.05 6.10 -11.96
CA GLY A 41 12.09 5.07 -11.58
C GLY A 41 10.80 5.67 -11.03
N HIS A 42 10.89 6.67 -10.15
CA HIS A 42 9.72 7.39 -9.64
C HIS A 42 8.88 8.03 -10.76
N LEU A 43 9.53 8.59 -11.76
CA LEU A 43 8.84 9.19 -12.93
C LEU A 43 8.22 8.12 -13.83
N ALA A 44 9.00 7.08 -14.18
CA ALA A 44 8.58 6.02 -15.09
C ALA A 44 7.38 5.23 -14.57
N TYR A 45 7.38 4.91 -13.27
CA TYR A 45 6.31 4.17 -12.60
C TYR A 45 5.19 5.06 -12.07
N ARG A 46 5.31 6.39 -12.24
CA ARG A 46 4.31 7.39 -11.84
C ARG A 46 3.98 7.35 -10.34
N HIS A 47 4.98 7.22 -9.49
CA HIS A 47 4.85 7.13 -8.04
C HIS A 47 4.22 8.37 -7.39
N TYR A 48 4.25 9.52 -8.05
CA TYR A 48 3.59 10.75 -7.64
C TYR A 48 2.06 10.63 -7.49
N ARG A 49 1.44 9.59 -8.05
CA ARG A 49 -0.03 9.42 -8.00
C ARG A 49 -0.58 9.31 -6.58
N ALA A 50 0.15 8.67 -5.66
CA ALA A 50 -0.24 8.60 -4.26
C ALA A 50 -0.30 10.01 -3.62
N ARG A 51 0.71 10.83 -3.91
CA ARG A 51 0.74 12.22 -3.42
C ARG A 51 -0.38 13.08 -4.00
N LEU A 52 -0.76 12.87 -5.25
CA LEU A 52 -1.90 13.55 -5.86
C LEU A 52 -3.22 13.10 -5.23
N ALA A 53 -3.36 11.81 -4.92
CA ALA A 53 -4.54 11.30 -4.22
C ALA A 53 -4.67 11.92 -2.82
N ASP A 54 -3.59 12.00 -2.05
CA ASP A 54 -3.57 12.68 -0.76
C ASP A 54 -3.87 14.19 -0.89
N ALA A 55 -3.25 14.85 -1.87
CA ALA A 55 -3.43 16.29 -2.09
C ALA A 55 -4.88 16.67 -2.45
N ALA A 56 -5.64 15.75 -3.07
CA ALA A 56 -7.05 15.97 -3.44
C ALA A 56 -7.96 16.22 -2.22
N PHE A 57 -7.58 15.72 -1.03
CA PHE A 57 -8.31 15.95 0.21
C PHE A 57 -7.98 17.29 0.88
N GLY A 58 -6.93 17.96 0.43
CA GLY A 58 -6.45 19.22 1.00
C GLY A 58 -5.66 19.05 2.30
N ARG A 59 -5.27 20.19 2.88
CA ARG A 59 -4.48 20.27 4.12
C ARG A 59 -5.24 20.97 5.22
N GLY A 60 -5.01 20.54 6.45
CA GLY A 60 -5.48 21.22 7.65
C GLY A 60 -4.63 22.45 8.00
N PRO A 61 -4.98 23.17 9.08
CA PRO A 61 -4.30 24.40 9.48
C PRO A 61 -2.81 24.23 9.80
N ASN A 62 -2.41 23.03 10.26
CA ASN A 62 -1.01 22.70 10.60
C ASN A 62 -0.29 21.95 9.46
N GLY A 63 -0.91 21.87 8.27
CA GLY A 63 -0.34 21.19 7.12
C GLY A 63 -0.61 19.67 7.07
N GLU A 64 -1.33 19.12 8.06
CA GLU A 64 -1.75 17.71 8.10
C GLU A 64 -2.70 17.37 6.94
N SER A 65 -2.64 16.16 6.45
CA SER A 65 -3.58 15.67 5.43
C SER A 65 -5.00 15.59 5.99
N LYS A 66 -5.99 15.95 5.17
CA LYS A 66 -7.41 15.72 5.45
C LYS A 66 -7.94 14.41 4.85
N ALA A 67 -7.08 13.61 4.25
CA ALA A 67 -7.47 12.30 3.76
C ALA A 67 -7.88 11.38 4.93
N PRO A 68 -8.84 10.47 4.70
CA PRO A 68 -9.23 9.48 5.70
C PRO A 68 -8.03 8.68 6.23
N PRO A 69 -7.94 8.40 7.55
CA PRO A 69 -6.79 7.72 8.14
C PRO A 69 -6.44 6.38 7.49
N LEU A 70 -7.45 5.56 7.15
CA LEU A 70 -7.23 4.29 6.45
C LEU A 70 -6.63 4.48 5.05
N LEU A 71 -7.05 5.53 4.33
CA LEU A 71 -6.47 5.86 3.04
C LEU A 71 -5.03 6.31 3.19
N LEU A 72 -4.72 7.17 4.17
CA LEU A 72 -3.35 7.61 4.45
C LEU A 72 -2.41 6.43 4.69
N ARG A 73 -2.82 5.46 5.51
CA ARG A 73 -2.04 4.24 5.75
C ARG A 73 -1.80 3.42 4.49
N ARG A 74 -2.82 3.29 3.65
CA ARG A 74 -2.66 2.62 2.34
C ARG A 74 -1.69 3.35 1.44
N LEU A 75 -1.74 4.68 1.41
CA LEU A 75 -0.81 5.50 0.65
C LEU A 75 0.61 5.38 1.20
N GLU A 76 0.80 5.36 2.52
CA GLU A 76 2.10 5.16 3.16
C GLU A 76 2.69 3.78 2.86
N SER A 77 1.89 2.72 2.93
CA SER A 77 2.33 1.38 2.53
C SER A 77 2.69 1.32 1.05
N TRP A 78 1.89 1.97 0.20
CA TRP A 78 2.17 2.08 -1.22
C TRP A 78 3.45 2.88 -1.51
N ASP A 79 3.68 4.01 -0.81
CA ASP A 79 4.90 4.81 -0.96
C ASP A 79 6.16 3.99 -0.62
N ARG A 80 6.11 3.14 0.41
CA ARG A 80 7.21 2.23 0.74
C ARG A 80 7.52 1.25 -0.38
N MET A 81 6.50 0.68 -0.99
CA MET A 81 6.67 -0.21 -2.16
C MET A 81 7.15 0.55 -3.39
N ALA A 82 6.73 1.81 -3.56
CA ALA A 82 7.20 2.70 -4.60
C ALA A 82 8.71 2.97 -4.48
N GLU A 83 9.20 3.21 -3.26
CA GLU A 83 10.64 3.34 -2.99
C GLU A 83 11.43 2.09 -3.39
N ILE A 84 10.94 0.89 -3.00
CA ILE A 84 11.58 -0.37 -3.36
C ILE A 84 11.60 -0.58 -4.89
N SER A 85 10.55 -0.20 -5.60
CA SER A 85 10.53 -0.32 -7.06
C SER A 85 11.43 0.71 -7.75
N ALA A 86 11.55 1.91 -7.19
CA ALA A 86 12.52 2.91 -7.65
C ALA A 86 13.97 2.44 -7.40
N ASP A 87 14.23 1.80 -6.26
CA ASP A 87 15.53 1.17 -5.98
C ASP A 87 15.91 0.12 -7.02
N ARG A 88 14.97 -0.71 -7.47
CA ARG A 88 15.21 -1.69 -8.54
C ARG A 88 15.59 -1.02 -9.87
N ALA A 89 15.00 0.14 -10.17
CA ALA A 89 15.39 0.92 -11.36
C ALA A 89 16.81 1.44 -11.21
N GLY A 90 17.17 2.02 -10.06
CA GLY A 90 18.55 2.43 -9.74
C GLY A 90 19.54 1.26 -9.79
N PHE A 91 19.17 0.12 -9.20
CA PHE A 91 19.99 -1.09 -9.18
C PHE A 91 20.25 -1.65 -10.60
N THR A 92 19.27 -1.52 -11.47
CA THR A 92 19.42 -1.90 -12.88
C THR A 92 20.40 -0.98 -13.60
N ALA A 93 20.41 0.32 -13.28
CA ALA A 93 21.33 1.30 -13.88
C ALA A 93 22.81 1.08 -13.50
N ILE A 94 23.07 0.29 -12.46
CA ILE A 94 24.44 -0.07 -11.98
C ILE A 94 24.76 -1.56 -12.14
N ASP A 95 24.10 -2.22 -13.09
CA ASP A 95 24.30 -3.64 -13.41
C ASP A 95 24.18 -4.60 -12.20
N GLY A 96 23.38 -4.22 -11.20
CA GLY A 96 23.14 -5.07 -10.04
C GLY A 96 24.23 -5.05 -8.97
N ASN A 97 25.06 -4.03 -8.90
CA ASN A 97 26.10 -3.90 -7.89
C ASN A 97 25.54 -3.47 -6.53
N LEU A 98 25.36 -4.45 -5.62
CA LEU A 98 24.78 -4.22 -4.30
C LEU A 98 25.63 -3.29 -3.42
N GLU A 99 26.95 -3.37 -3.49
CA GLU A 99 27.83 -2.52 -2.69
C GLU A 99 27.70 -1.04 -3.06
N VAL A 100 27.56 -0.74 -4.35
CA VAL A 100 27.33 0.62 -4.84
C VAL A 100 25.97 1.15 -4.35
N ALA A 101 24.91 0.35 -4.40
CA ALA A 101 23.59 0.75 -3.90
C ALA A 101 23.62 1.03 -2.39
N VAL A 102 24.25 0.13 -1.60
CA VAL A 102 24.38 0.28 -0.14
C VAL A 102 25.21 1.52 0.21
N SER A 103 26.31 1.74 -0.49
CA SER A 103 27.13 2.96 -0.31
C SER A 103 26.32 4.23 -0.58
N ALA A 104 25.54 4.25 -1.66
CA ALA A 104 24.66 5.37 -2.00
C ALA A 104 23.61 5.63 -0.90
N PHE A 105 22.96 4.58 -0.36
CA PHE A 105 22.02 4.73 0.76
C PHE A 105 22.66 5.39 1.97
N PHE A 106 23.84 4.92 2.40
CA PHE A 106 24.52 5.48 3.56
C PHE A 106 24.95 6.93 3.34
N LYS A 107 25.45 7.27 2.16
CA LYS A 107 25.83 8.64 1.82
C LYS A 107 24.63 9.59 1.77
N LEU A 108 23.49 9.13 1.24
CA LEU A 108 22.25 9.91 1.25
C LEU A 108 21.74 10.18 2.66
N GLN A 109 21.78 9.17 3.53
CA GLN A 109 21.26 9.29 4.90
C GLN A 109 22.18 10.08 5.82
N SER A 110 23.49 9.80 5.78
CA SER A 110 24.44 10.39 6.71
C SER A 110 25.05 11.70 6.21
N GLY A 111 25.06 11.93 4.90
CA GLY A 111 25.80 13.03 4.28
C GLY A 111 27.34 12.89 4.40
N LEU A 112 27.87 11.75 4.86
CA LEU A 112 29.30 11.52 5.04
C LEU A 112 30.01 11.26 3.72
N GLY A 113 31.29 11.60 3.66
CA GLY A 113 32.17 11.20 2.56
C GLY A 113 32.67 9.76 2.70
N PRO A 114 33.23 9.19 1.61
CA PRO A 114 33.65 7.78 1.57
C PRO A 114 34.72 7.44 2.62
N GLU A 115 35.53 8.39 3.04
CA GLU A 115 36.57 8.22 4.05
C GLU A 115 36.03 7.91 5.46
N HIS A 116 34.76 8.27 5.71
CA HIS A 116 34.09 8.08 7.00
C HIS A 116 33.09 6.92 6.98
N LEU A 117 32.84 6.31 5.82
CA LEU A 117 31.87 5.21 5.70
C LEU A 117 32.53 3.86 5.77
N ARG A 118 32.03 3.03 6.67
CA ARG A 118 32.32 1.61 6.78
C ARG A 118 31.01 0.88 6.96
N PHE A 119 30.73 -0.08 6.11
CA PHE A 119 29.54 -0.91 6.24
C PHE A 119 29.86 -2.38 5.92
N ASP A 120 29.10 -3.26 6.54
CA ASP A 120 29.10 -4.69 6.29
C ASP A 120 27.67 -5.08 5.92
N ILE A 121 27.50 -5.58 4.70
CA ILE A 121 26.18 -5.96 4.17
C ILE A 121 25.53 -7.05 5.02
N THR A 122 26.34 -8.02 5.51
CA THR A 122 25.84 -9.07 6.38
C THR A 122 25.29 -8.50 7.68
N ALA A 123 26.05 -7.61 8.32
CA ALA A 123 25.61 -6.94 9.54
C ALA A 123 24.35 -6.06 9.33
N ILE A 124 24.18 -5.48 8.15
CA ILE A 124 22.97 -4.73 7.80
C ILE A 124 21.79 -5.68 7.69
N LEU A 125 21.95 -6.83 7.03
CA LEU A 125 20.88 -7.82 6.87
C LEU A 125 20.49 -8.48 8.20
N ASP A 126 21.43 -8.69 9.12
CA ASP A 126 21.17 -9.21 10.47
C ASP A 126 20.26 -8.29 11.29
N GLN A 127 20.21 -6.98 10.95
CA GLN A 127 19.29 -6.04 11.58
C GLN A 127 17.82 -6.33 11.25
N LEU A 128 17.49 -7.07 10.19
CA LEU A 128 16.10 -7.45 9.88
C LEU A 128 15.44 -8.24 11.02
N GLU A 129 16.19 -9.13 11.69
CA GLU A 129 15.67 -9.83 12.87
C GLU A 129 15.34 -8.88 14.03
N SER A 130 16.13 -7.84 14.20
CA SER A 130 15.89 -6.81 15.20
C SER A 130 14.64 -5.99 14.85
N LEU A 131 14.45 -5.67 13.56
CA LEU A 131 13.24 -5.00 13.08
C LEU A 131 11.97 -5.84 13.29
N GLN A 132 12.07 -7.16 13.12
CA GLN A 132 10.96 -8.08 13.40
C GLN A 132 10.55 -8.11 14.88
N LYS A 133 11.52 -7.96 15.78
CA LYS A 133 11.33 -8.02 17.24
C LYS A 133 10.96 -6.68 17.86
N ALA A 134 11.24 -5.57 17.17
CA ALA A 134 10.98 -4.23 17.69
C ALA A 134 9.49 -3.89 17.69
N SER A 135 9.08 -3.06 18.67
CA SER A 135 7.76 -2.45 18.65
C SER A 135 7.68 -1.53 17.42
N ARG A 136 6.77 -1.85 16.52
CA ARG A 136 6.63 -1.17 15.22
C ARG A 136 6.39 0.33 15.36
N ARG A 137 5.73 0.76 16.45
CA ARG A 137 5.37 2.15 16.70
C ARG A 137 6.57 3.09 16.84
N GLU A 138 7.66 2.61 17.44
CA GLU A 138 8.86 3.43 17.68
C GLU A 138 9.75 3.59 16.46
N LEU A 139 9.65 2.66 15.49
CA LEU A 139 10.51 2.63 14.31
C LEU A 139 10.01 3.49 13.15
N PHE A 140 8.73 3.86 13.11
CA PHE A 140 8.09 4.31 11.85
C PHE A 140 7.63 5.75 11.85
N ALA A 141 7.56 6.41 12.99
CA ALA A 141 7.11 7.81 13.09
C ALA A 141 8.08 8.82 12.40
N GLU A 142 9.30 8.41 12.09
CA GLU A 142 10.36 9.31 11.62
C GLU A 142 10.87 9.02 10.18
N PHE A 143 10.44 7.91 9.52
CA PHE A 143 11.02 7.52 8.24
C PHE A 143 10.05 7.72 7.06
N SER A 144 10.40 8.64 6.17
CA SER A 144 9.75 8.81 4.86
C SER A 144 10.08 7.70 3.87
N HIS A 145 11.15 6.92 4.12
CA HIS A 145 11.62 5.83 3.27
C HIS A 145 11.71 4.52 4.07
N PRO A 146 11.63 3.36 3.41
CA PRO A 146 11.85 2.07 4.07
C PRO A 146 13.23 2.02 4.74
N ALA A 147 13.31 1.33 5.89
CA ALA A 147 14.57 1.14 6.60
C ALA A 147 15.63 0.49 5.69
N THR A 148 16.87 0.96 5.78
CA THR A 148 17.97 0.48 4.92
C THR A 148 18.11 -1.04 4.85
N PRO A 149 18.00 -1.82 5.95
CA PRO A 149 18.05 -3.28 5.86
C PRO A 149 16.97 -3.89 4.96
N ILE A 150 15.76 -3.30 4.95
CA ILE A 150 14.66 -3.74 4.08
C ILE A 150 14.99 -3.46 2.62
N ARG A 151 15.46 -2.26 2.30
CA ARG A 151 15.87 -1.87 0.93
C ARG A 151 17.01 -2.76 0.41
N VAL A 152 18.03 -3.02 1.24
CA VAL A 152 19.17 -3.87 0.91
C VAL A 152 18.71 -5.30 0.63
N ARG A 153 17.87 -5.89 1.49
CA ARG A 153 17.34 -7.24 1.27
C ARG A 153 16.49 -7.33 0.01
N ALA A 154 15.64 -6.33 -0.25
CA ALA A 154 14.81 -6.28 -1.45
C ALA A 154 15.68 -6.25 -2.73
N LEU A 155 16.76 -5.48 -2.75
CA LEU A 155 17.70 -5.45 -3.88
C LEU A 155 18.50 -6.75 -4.02
N GLN A 156 18.92 -7.37 -2.92
CA GLN A 156 19.59 -8.66 -2.95
C GLN A 156 18.69 -9.73 -3.60
N LEU A 157 17.45 -9.86 -3.13
CA LEU A 157 16.47 -10.81 -3.68
C LEU A 157 16.21 -10.56 -5.17
N PHE A 158 16.03 -9.30 -5.56
CA PHE A 158 15.84 -8.92 -6.94
C PHE A 158 17.05 -9.26 -7.82
N GLY A 159 18.28 -9.01 -7.34
CA GLY A 159 19.53 -9.35 -8.03
C GLY A 159 19.70 -10.86 -8.20
N GLU A 160 19.39 -11.64 -7.16
CA GLU A 160 19.43 -13.10 -7.21
C GLU A 160 18.43 -13.68 -8.21
N ALA A 161 17.19 -13.19 -8.21
CA ALA A 161 16.17 -13.63 -9.15
C ALA A 161 16.57 -13.32 -10.61
N ARG A 162 17.06 -12.09 -10.87
CA ARG A 162 17.53 -11.69 -12.21
C ARG A 162 18.71 -12.54 -12.68
N SER A 163 19.70 -12.79 -11.83
CA SER A 163 20.88 -13.57 -12.20
C SER A 163 20.56 -15.01 -12.56
N LYS A 164 19.48 -15.56 -11.96
CA LYS A 164 18.98 -16.92 -12.21
C LYS A 164 17.92 -16.97 -13.31
N GLY A 165 17.48 -15.84 -13.85
CA GLY A 165 16.39 -15.76 -14.84
C GLY A 165 15.04 -16.23 -14.30
N LEU A 166 14.79 -16.05 -13.00
CA LEU A 166 13.54 -16.46 -12.35
C LEU A 166 12.41 -15.44 -12.58
N ASP A 167 11.18 -15.93 -12.52
CA ASP A 167 10.00 -15.07 -12.40
C ASP A 167 10.05 -14.29 -11.08
N LEU A 168 9.64 -13.03 -11.12
CA LEU A 168 9.70 -12.14 -9.95
C LEU A 168 8.52 -12.32 -8.99
N THR A 169 7.52 -13.13 -9.30
CA THR A 169 6.30 -13.26 -8.50
C THR A 169 6.59 -13.70 -7.06
N GLU A 170 7.42 -14.74 -6.87
CA GLU A 170 7.82 -15.21 -5.52
C GLU A 170 8.69 -14.17 -4.82
N THR A 171 9.62 -13.55 -5.56
CA THR A 171 10.48 -12.47 -5.05
C THR A 171 9.65 -11.28 -4.58
N ASP A 172 8.65 -10.89 -5.35
CA ASP A 172 7.75 -9.78 -5.01
C ASP A 172 6.92 -10.08 -3.76
N ALA A 173 6.46 -11.32 -3.60
CA ALA A 173 5.75 -11.76 -2.39
C ALA A 173 6.65 -11.72 -1.14
N GLU A 174 7.92 -12.19 -1.24
CA GLU A 174 8.88 -12.11 -0.14
C GLU A 174 9.20 -10.65 0.20
N VAL A 175 9.46 -9.81 -0.79
CA VAL A 175 9.73 -8.38 -0.60
C VAL A 175 8.53 -7.67 0.03
N ALA A 176 7.31 -7.95 -0.40
CA ALA A 176 6.10 -7.40 0.20
C ALA A 176 6.00 -7.79 1.68
N THR A 177 6.31 -9.04 2.03
CA THR A 177 6.30 -9.52 3.42
C THR A 177 7.33 -8.76 4.28
N ILE A 178 8.54 -8.53 3.76
CA ILE A 178 9.59 -7.77 4.47
C ILE A 178 9.21 -6.29 4.61
N ALA A 179 8.65 -5.68 3.57
CA ALA A 179 8.21 -4.29 3.60
C ALA A 179 7.10 -4.07 4.64
N ARG A 180 6.23 -5.06 4.87
CA ARG A 180 5.20 -5.03 5.92
C ARG A 180 5.75 -4.95 7.34
N LEU A 181 7.02 -5.27 7.57
CA LEU A 181 7.65 -5.03 8.87
C LEU A 181 7.60 -3.56 9.28
N MET A 182 7.40 -2.66 8.31
CA MET A 182 7.20 -1.24 8.52
C MET A 182 5.73 -0.81 8.56
N ASP A 183 4.79 -1.70 8.31
CA ASP A 183 3.39 -1.34 8.38
C ASP A 183 2.96 -1.09 9.82
N TYR A 184 2.08 -0.12 9.96
CA TYR A 184 1.56 0.26 11.26
C TYR A 184 0.90 -0.93 11.94
N ALA A 185 1.34 -1.25 13.15
CA ALA A 185 0.62 -2.21 13.99
C ALA A 185 -0.50 -1.46 14.71
N PRO A 186 -1.78 -1.78 14.45
CA PRO A 186 -2.89 -1.10 15.09
C PRO A 186 -2.79 -1.28 16.61
N SER A 187 -2.73 -0.18 17.33
CA SER A 187 -2.67 -0.15 18.79
C SER A 187 -3.72 0.78 19.41
N GLU A 188 -4.20 1.75 18.63
CA GLU A 188 -5.26 2.63 19.06
C GLU A 188 -6.63 1.93 19.00
N PRO A 189 -7.54 2.23 19.91
CA PRO A 189 -8.87 1.60 19.93
C PRO A 189 -9.64 1.74 18.62
N LEU A 190 -9.49 2.87 17.90
CA LEU A 190 -10.11 3.08 16.60
C LEU A 190 -9.61 2.06 15.57
N ASP A 191 -8.30 1.87 15.50
CA ASP A 191 -7.68 0.95 14.55
C ASP A 191 -8.01 -0.50 14.82
N LEU A 192 -8.02 -0.88 16.11
CA LEU A 192 -8.39 -2.23 16.51
C LEU A 192 -9.84 -2.55 16.14
N ASN A 193 -10.76 -1.62 16.41
CA ASN A 193 -12.17 -1.83 16.07
C ASN A 193 -12.41 -1.72 14.56
N ALA A 194 -11.69 -0.86 13.84
CA ALA A 194 -11.72 -0.79 12.38
C ALA A 194 -11.26 -2.11 11.75
N ARG A 195 -10.15 -2.68 12.24
CA ARG A 195 -9.67 -3.99 11.81
C ARG A 195 -10.70 -5.09 12.05
N GLU A 196 -11.24 -5.19 13.27
CA GLU A 196 -12.23 -6.19 13.62
C GLU A 196 -13.50 -6.06 12.75
N PHE A 197 -13.94 -4.83 12.49
CA PHE A 197 -15.09 -4.56 11.63
C PHE A 197 -14.86 -4.97 10.19
N ILE A 198 -13.72 -4.59 9.59
CA ILE A 198 -13.36 -4.96 8.21
C ILE A 198 -13.22 -6.48 8.10
N LEU A 199 -12.55 -7.11 9.06
CA LEU A 199 -12.32 -8.54 9.08
C LEU A 199 -13.65 -9.32 9.13
N ALA A 200 -14.47 -9.07 10.15
CA ALA A 200 -15.72 -9.80 10.31
C ALA A 200 -16.75 -9.42 9.24
N GLY A 201 -16.89 -8.13 8.91
CA GLY A 201 -17.80 -7.67 7.88
C GLY A 201 -17.42 -8.15 6.49
N GLY A 202 -16.11 -8.14 6.16
CA GLY A 202 -15.61 -8.68 4.90
C GLY A 202 -15.83 -10.18 4.76
N LEU A 203 -15.64 -10.95 5.83
CA LEU A 203 -15.98 -12.37 5.84
C LEU A 203 -17.47 -12.60 5.58
N PHE A 204 -18.36 -11.84 6.24
CA PHE A 204 -19.80 -11.95 5.96
C PHE A 204 -20.14 -11.54 4.52
N ALA A 205 -19.54 -10.49 4.01
CA ALA A 205 -19.75 -10.05 2.64
C ALA A 205 -19.39 -11.14 1.64
N ALA A 206 -18.24 -11.76 1.81
CA ALA A 206 -17.71 -12.79 0.92
C ALA A 206 -18.50 -14.13 0.98
N TYR A 207 -19.24 -14.39 2.07
CA TYR A 207 -20.07 -15.61 2.21
C TYR A 207 -21.59 -15.35 2.07
N THR A 208 -21.98 -14.16 1.66
CA THR A 208 -23.41 -13.77 1.65
C THR A 208 -24.23 -14.55 0.60
N ASP A 209 -23.63 -14.94 -0.51
CA ASP A 209 -24.31 -15.67 -1.58
C ASP A 209 -24.46 -17.18 -1.34
N GLY A 210 -24.05 -17.65 -0.18
CA GLY A 210 -24.27 -19.04 0.24
C GLY A 210 -23.25 -20.04 -0.26
N ASP A 211 -22.23 -19.61 -0.98
CA ASP A 211 -21.09 -20.43 -1.34
C ASP A 211 -20.20 -20.69 -0.12
N ILE A 212 -19.75 -21.95 0.00
CA ILE A 212 -18.92 -22.41 1.11
C ILE A 212 -17.48 -21.94 0.94
N GLU A 213 -17.10 -21.53 -0.26
CA GLU A 213 -15.77 -21.06 -0.61
C GLU A 213 -15.84 -19.59 -1.04
N MET A 214 -15.03 -18.76 -0.38
CA MET A 214 -14.82 -17.37 -0.79
C MET A 214 -14.14 -17.40 -2.17
N ASP A 215 -14.66 -16.64 -3.11
CA ASP A 215 -14.01 -16.50 -4.40
C ASP A 215 -12.64 -15.78 -4.27
N ASP A 216 -11.77 -15.99 -5.24
CA ASP A 216 -10.43 -15.38 -5.24
C ASP A 216 -10.49 -13.84 -5.23
N ALA A 217 -11.54 -13.25 -5.83
CA ALA A 217 -11.69 -11.79 -5.90
C ALA A 217 -12.09 -11.20 -4.54
N GLY A 218 -13.06 -11.77 -3.85
CA GLY A 218 -13.49 -11.39 -2.51
C GLY A 218 -12.37 -11.56 -1.49
N TRP A 219 -11.66 -12.70 -1.54
CA TRP A 219 -10.51 -12.97 -0.69
C TRP A 219 -9.39 -11.94 -0.89
N ASN A 220 -8.96 -11.75 -2.12
CA ASN A 220 -7.89 -10.80 -2.43
C ASN A 220 -8.27 -9.37 -2.02
N THR A 221 -9.52 -8.98 -2.21
CA THR A 221 -10.01 -7.66 -1.80
C THR A 221 -10.00 -7.51 -0.28
N LEU A 222 -10.46 -8.51 0.47
CA LEU A 222 -10.43 -8.49 1.94
C LEU A 222 -9.00 -8.41 2.48
N VAL A 223 -8.08 -9.21 1.95
CA VAL A 223 -6.66 -9.18 2.33
C VAL A 223 -6.08 -7.78 2.08
N GLN A 224 -6.33 -7.18 0.91
CA GLN A 224 -5.86 -5.84 0.59
C GLN A 224 -6.43 -4.75 1.52
N LEU A 225 -7.67 -4.90 1.96
CA LEU A 225 -8.30 -3.97 2.90
C LEU A 225 -7.77 -4.13 4.33
N LEU A 226 -7.34 -5.32 4.71
CA LEU A 226 -6.77 -5.59 6.02
C LEU A 226 -5.30 -5.17 6.13
N LEU A 227 -4.54 -5.10 5.03
CA LEU A 227 -3.12 -4.73 5.04
C LEU A 227 -2.80 -3.44 5.82
N PRO A 228 -3.59 -2.35 5.71
CA PRO A 228 -3.32 -1.13 6.46
C PRO A 228 -3.51 -1.26 7.98
N VAL A 229 -4.26 -2.25 8.42
CA VAL A 229 -4.67 -2.43 9.83
C VAL A 229 -4.25 -3.77 10.43
N SER A 230 -3.56 -4.61 9.66
CA SER A 230 -3.03 -5.90 10.10
C SER A 230 -1.69 -6.20 9.48
N ALA A 231 -0.79 -6.76 10.27
CA ALA A 231 0.52 -7.22 9.79
C ALA A 231 0.44 -8.56 9.07
N ASP A 232 -0.55 -9.36 9.40
CA ASP A 232 -0.78 -10.70 8.86
C ASP A 232 -2.29 -10.91 8.68
N PRO A 233 -2.86 -10.41 7.56
CA PRO A 233 -4.28 -10.55 7.28
C PRO A 233 -4.77 -11.99 7.25
N GLU A 234 -3.97 -12.92 6.74
CA GLU A 234 -4.34 -14.33 6.63
C GLU A 234 -4.46 -14.98 8.01
N ALA A 235 -3.52 -14.70 8.92
CA ALA A 235 -3.60 -15.18 10.30
C ALA A 235 -4.80 -14.57 11.04
N GLU A 236 -5.14 -13.30 10.76
CA GLU A 236 -6.33 -12.67 11.35
C GLU A 236 -7.62 -13.33 10.90
N VAL A 237 -7.74 -13.67 9.61
CA VAL A 237 -8.90 -14.40 9.09
C VAL A 237 -8.97 -15.81 9.70
N ALA A 238 -7.84 -16.53 9.74
CA ALA A 238 -7.77 -17.88 10.30
C ALA A 238 -8.12 -17.95 11.80
N ARG A 239 -8.05 -16.83 12.51
CA ARG A 239 -8.45 -16.71 13.91
C ARG A 239 -9.95 -16.88 14.13
N ILE A 240 -10.78 -16.51 13.15
CA ILE A 240 -12.24 -16.61 13.24
C ILE A 240 -12.69 -18.02 12.85
N LYS A 241 -13.23 -18.76 13.79
CA LYS A 241 -13.51 -20.20 13.64
C LYS A 241 -14.91 -20.51 13.11
N ASN A 242 -15.85 -19.60 13.30
CA ASN A 242 -17.24 -19.82 12.94
C ASN A 242 -18.03 -18.52 12.78
N ARG A 243 -19.22 -18.62 12.19
CA ARG A 243 -20.11 -17.50 11.91
C ARG A 243 -20.56 -16.77 13.18
N SER A 244 -20.79 -17.47 14.29
CA SER A 244 -21.24 -16.84 15.55
C SER A 244 -20.14 -15.95 16.14
N GLU A 245 -18.88 -16.38 16.04
CA GLU A 245 -17.72 -15.60 16.47
C GLU A 245 -17.56 -14.35 15.60
N ALA A 246 -17.66 -14.50 14.27
CA ALA A 246 -17.63 -13.37 13.35
C ALA A 246 -18.75 -12.36 13.66
N GLU A 247 -19.98 -12.83 13.91
CA GLU A 247 -21.11 -11.97 14.26
C GLU A 247 -20.86 -11.18 15.54
N ALA A 248 -20.33 -11.82 16.57
CA ALA A 248 -20.03 -11.17 17.85
C ALA A 248 -18.93 -10.09 17.67
N ILE A 249 -17.92 -10.38 16.87
CA ILE A 249 -16.85 -9.43 16.55
C ILE A 249 -17.41 -8.24 15.76
N LEU A 250 -18.20 -8.49 14.74
CA LEU A 250 -18.81 -7.45 13.88
C LEU A 250 -19.68 -6.53 14.73
N GLN A 251 -20.54 -7.07 15.57
CA GLN A 251 -21.45 -6.29 16.40
C GLN A 251 -20.68 -5.44 17.40
N LYS A 252 -19.75 -6.03 18.14
CA LYS A 252 -18.96 -5.33 19.15
C LYS A 252 -18.14 -4.19 18.57
N SER A 253 -17.47 -4.44 17.45
CA SER A 253 -16.66 -3.42 16.77
C SER A 253 -17.53 -2.30 16.19
N ALA A 254 -18.66 -2.64 15.57
CA ALA A 254 -19.58 -1.65 15.03
C ALA A 254 -20.19 -0.74 16.11
N GLU A 255 -20.58 -1.30 17.26
CA GLU A 255 -21.10 -0.51 18.41
C GLU A 255 -20.05 0.49 18.87
N TRP A 256 -18.81 0.04 19.07
CA TRP A 256 -17.74 0.94 19.48
C TRP A 256 -17.48 2.03 18.43
N LEU A 257 -17.42 1.66 17.15
CA LEU A 257 -17.18 2.59 16.04
C LEU A 257 -18.31 3.60 15.87
N ARG A 258 -19.57 3.18 16.06
CA ARG A 258 -20.72 4.09 16.02
C ARG A 258 -20.59 5.22 17.03
N ASP A 259 -20.08 4.90 18.22
CA ASP A 259 -20.04 5.83 19.35
C ASP A 259 -18.74 6.67 19.37
N ASN A 260 -17.67 6.19 18.73
CA ASN A 260 -16.32 6.79 18.84
C ASN A 260 -15.70 7.21 17.51
N ALA A 261 -16.16 6.69 16.36
CA ALA A 261 -15.63 7.06 15.05
C ALA A 261 -16.49 8.16 14.42
N GLY A 262 -15.83 9.12 13.78
CA GLY A 262 -16.48 10.23 13.07
C GLY A 262 -16.79 9.86 11.61
N ALA A 263 -16.11 10.53 10.68
CA ALA A 263 -16.25 10.28 9.25
C ALA A 263 -15.72 8.91 8.81
N GLU A 264 -14.83 8.31 9.58
CA GLU A 264 -14.23 6.99 9.33
C GLU A 264 -15.29 5.89 9.15
N ARG A 265 -16.47 6.04 9.75
CA ARG A 265 -17.59 5.10 9.58
C ARG A 265 -18.01 4.91 8.12
N PHE A 266 -17.94 5.97 7.32
CA PHE A 266 -18.25 5.92 5.89
C PHE A 266 -17.17 5.16 5.10
N ASP A 267 -15.90 5.32 5.48
CA ASP A 267 -14.79 4.61 4.83
C ASP A 267 -14.80 3.12 5.20
N LEU A 268 -15.18 2.78 6.43
CA LEU A 268 -15.38 1.41 6.86
C LEU A 268 -16.52 0.72 6.09
N LEU A 269 -17.63 1.43 5.90
CA LEU A 269 -18.74 0.93 5.10
C LEU A 269 -18.33 0.75 3.62
N ARG A 270 -17.55 1.69 3.08
CA ARG A 270 -16.98 1.58 1.72
C ARG A 270 -16.02 0.39 1.61
N ALA A 271 -15.24 0.11 2.65
CA ALA A 271 -14.38 -1.09 2.68
C ALA A 271 -15.19 -2.38 2.53
N ILE A 272 -16.31 -2.51 3.24
CA ILE A 272 -17.20 -3.67 3.06
C ILE A 272 -17.82 -3.70 1.67
N ALA A 273 -18.23 -2.54 1.12
CA ALA A 273 -18.77 -2.45 -0.25
C ALA A 273 -17.76 -2.90 -1.31
N HIS A 274 -16.47 -2.68 -1.11
CA HIS A 274 -15.43 -3.20 -2.02
C HIS A 274 -15.34 -4.73 -2.01
N VAL A 275 -15.58 -5.38 -0.88
CA VAL A 275 -15.62 -6.84 -0.82
C VAL A 275 -16.87 -7.38 -1.51
N THR A 276 -18.05 -6.78 -1.26
CA THR A 276 -19.31 -7.18 -1.91
C THR A 276 -19.33 -6.96 -3.42
N ALA A 277 -18.59 -5.97 -3.94
CA ALA A 277 -18.52 -5.67 -5.37
C ALA A 277 -17.31 -6.31 -6.07
N ALA A 278 -16.55 -7.17 -5.40
CA ALA A 278 -15.26 -7.66 -5.89
C ALA A 278 -15.37 -8.51 -7.16
N ASP A 279 -16.48 -9.21 -7.35
CA ASP A 279 -16.80 -10.02 -8.55
C ASP A 279 -17.43 -9.19 -9.68
N GLY A 280 -17.70 -7.89 -9.46
CA GLY A 280 -18.36 -7.00 -10.43
C GLY A 280 -19.88 -7.11 -10.43
N HIS A 281 -20.46 -7.75 -9.43
CA HIS A 281 -21.89 -7.90 -9.22
C HIS A 281 -22.28 -7.42 -7.82
N LEU A 282 -23.53 -7.13 -7.59
CA LEU A 282 -24.08 -6.76 -6.28
C LEU A 282 -25.47 -7.41 -6.12
N SER A 283 -25.53 -8.51 -5.41
CA SER A 283 -26.74 -9.24 -5.13
C SER A 283 -27.66 -8.48 -4.14
N GLU A 284 -28.93 -8.88 -4.08
CA GLU A 284 -29.86 -8.34 -3.08
C GLU A 284 -29.44 -8.67 -1.64
N ALA A 285 -28.83 -9.85 -1.43
CA ALA A 285 -28.35 -10.29 -0.14
C ALA A 285 -27.17 -9.42 0.34
N GLU A 286 -26.19 -9.15 -0.51
CA GLU A 286 -25.07 -8.25 -0.23
C GLU A 286 -25.51 -6.84 0.03
N ARG A 287 -26.44 -6.33 -0.77
CA ARG A 287 -27.03 -5.00 -0.55
C ARG A 287 -27.76 -4.90 0.79
N ALA A 288 -28.51 -5.94 1.17
CA ALA A 288 -29.16 -6.00 2.48
C ALA A 288 -28.13 -6.05 3.62
N PHE A 289 -27.02 -6.78 3.43
CA PHE A 289 -25.93 -6.84 4.38
C PHE A 289 -25.22 -5.48 4.54
N LEU A 290 -24.95 -4.77 3.45
CA LEU A 290 -24.38 -3.41 3.51
C LEU A 290 -25.28 -2.43 4.27
N LYS A 291 -26.60 -2.50 4.07
CA LYS A 291 -27.57 -1.69 4.84
C LYS A 291 -27.53 -2.02 6.33
N ARG A 292 -27.44 -3.29 6.67
CA ARG A 292 -27.26 -3.73 8.05
C ARG A 292 -25.97 -3.18 8.66
N CYS A 293 -24.83 -3.25 7.95
CA CYS A 293 -23.59 -2.65 8.39
C CYS A 293 -23.72 -1.13 8.60
N ALA A 294 -24.41 -0.44 7.72
CA ALA A 294 -24.69 0.99 7.86
C ALA A 294 -25.51 1.30 9.13
N GLU A 295 -26.58 0.57 9.37
CA GLU A 295 -27.39 0.70 10.59
C GLU A 295 -26.56 0.48 11.85
N MET A 296 -25.73 -0.57 11.88
CA MET A 296 -24.84 -0.86 13.01
C MET A 296 -23.84 0.28 13.27
N LEU A 297 -23.33 0.93 12.23
CA LEU A 297 -22.44 2.09 12.30
C LEU A 297 -23.16 3.42 12.55
N GLY A 298 -24.50 3.44 12.59
CA GLY A 298 -25.28 4.67 12.69
C GLY A 298 -25.18 5.54 11.43
N VAL A 299 -24.98 4.91 10.27
CA VAL A 299 -24.97 5.56 8.96
C VAL A 299 -26.34 5.37 8.31
N PRO A 300 -26.93 6.40 7.66
CA PRO A 300 -28.23 6.26 6.99
C PRO A 300 -28.21 5.16 5.90
N ALA A 301 -29.24 4.33 5.85
CA ALA A 301 -29.34 3.24 4.87
C ALA A 301 -29.26 3.72 3.39
N ARG A 302 -29.72 4.95 3.10
CA ARG A 302 -29.57 5.57 1.78
C ARG A 302 -28.10 5.72 1.40
N THR A 303 -27.24 6.12 2.34
CA THR A 303 -25.80 6.25 2.10
C THR A 303 -25.16 4.90 1.77
N ALA A 304 -25.66 3.80 2.36
CA ALA A 304 -25.17 2.46 1.98
C ALA A 304 -25.48 2.13 0.51
N ASP A 305 -26.65 2.48 0.01
CA ASP A 305 -27.00 2.31 -1.41
C ASP A 305 -26.10 3.17 -2.31
N GLU A 306 -25.87 4.44 -1.94
CA GLU A 306 -24.99 5.35 -2.69
C GLU A 306 -23.56 4.80 -2.75
N ILE A 307 -22.99 4.40 -1.62
CA ILE A 307 -21.65 3.80 -1.55
C ILE A 307 -21.57 2.50 -2.37
N ALA A 308 -22.56 1.63 -2.27
CA ALA A 308 -22.60 0.36 -3.01
C ALA A 308 -22.56 0.58 -4.53
N PHE A 309 -23.38 1.52 -5.02
CA PHE A 309 -23.42 1.83 -6.45
C PHE A 309 -22.16 2.54 -6.95
N GLU A 310 -21.61 3.49 -6.18
CA GLU A 310 -20.33 4.12 -6.50
C GLU A 310 -19.20 3.09 -6.60
N THR A 311 -19.10 2.21 -5.60
CA THR A 311 -18.05 1.17 -5.57
C THR A 311 -18.16 0.20 -6.75
N LEU A 312 -19.37 -0.24 -7.06
CA LEU A 312 -19.63 -1.10 -8.23
C LEU A 312 -19.28 -0.40 -9.55
N ALA A 313 -19.67 0.87 -9.70
CA ALA A 313 -19.34 1.65 -10.90
C ALA A 313 -17.83 1.82 -11.07
N ASP A 314 -17.10 2.12 -10.02
CA ASP A 314 -15.64 2.23 -10.03
C ASP A 314 -14.97 0.90 -10.39
N HIS A 315 -15.47 -0.21 -9.82
CA HIS A 315 -15.00 -1.54 -10.16
C HIS A 315 -15.18 -1.85 -11.64
N LEU A 316 -16.37 -1.63 -12.18
CA LEU A 316 -16.67 -1.86 -13.60
C LEU A 316 -15.84 -0.97 -14.53
N GLN A 317 -15.61 0.29 -14.19
CA GLN A 317 -14.74 1.20 -14.98
C GLN A 317 -13.29 0.73 -14.98
N THR A 318 -12.78 0.29 -13.84
CA THR A 318 -11.39 -0.18 -13.69
C THR A 318 -11.14 -1.47 -14.49
N HIS A 319 -12.15 -2.35 -14.59
CA HIS A 319 -12.05 -3.64 -15.27
C HIS A 319 -12.50 -3.58 -16.74
N ALA A 320 -13.37 -2.66 -17.13
CA ALA A 320 -13.79 -2.46 -18.53
C ALA A 320 -12.62 -2.12 -19.46
N GLY A 321 -11.53 -1.53 -18.93
CA GLY A 321 -10.29 -1.28 -19.68
C GLY A 321 -9.45 -2.53 -19.99
N ARG A 322 -9.74 -3.67 -19.39
CA ARG A 322 -8.92 -4.89 -19.53
C ARG A 322 -9.46 -5.97 -20.48
N GLY A 323 -10.70 -5.89 -20.98
CA GLY A 323 -11.29 -7.00 -21.72
C GLY A 323 -12.25 -6.67 -22.86
N LEU A 324 -12.82 -5.50 -22.94
CA LEU A 324 -13.77 -5.16 -24.00
C LEU A 324 -13.08 -4.30 -25.07
N ARG A 325 -12.76 -4.90 -26.21
CA ARG A 325 -12.59 -4.10 -27.44
C ARG A 325 -13.94 -3.42 -27.70
N PRO A 326 -13.97 -2.09 -27.90
CA PRO A 326 -15.20 -1.42 -28.28
C PRO A 326 -15.73 -2.11 -29.56
N PRO A 327 -17.04 -2.35 -29.67
CA PRO A 327 -17.60 -2.90 -30.89
C PRO A 327 -17.19 -1.98 -32.05
N ARG A 328 -16.58 -2.54 -33.07
CA ARG A 328 -16.37 -1.81 -34.33
C ARG A 328 -17.76 -1.62 -34.92
N PHE A 329 -18.29 -0.43 -34.79
CA PHE A 329 -19.39 0.00 -35.64
C PHE A 329 -18.80 0.15 -37.05
N ALA A 330 -19.07 -0.80 -37.90
CA ALA A 330 -18.97 -0.59 -39.32
C ALA A 330 -20.11 0.37 -39.68
N LEU A 331 -19.77 1.61 -39.97
CA LEU A 331 -20.64 2.47 -40.75
C LEU A 331 -20.52 1.93 -42.17
N ASP A 332 -21.44 1.03 -42.55
CA ASP A 332 -21.64 0.71 -43.96
C ASP A 332 -22.19 1.97 -44.65
N GLU A 333 -21.60 2.29 -45.78
CA GLU A 333 -21.87 3.41 -46.67
C GLU A 333 -23.33 3.48 -47.15
#